data_c52320fb3522fd4519488f2df63f958d
#
_entry.id   c52320fb3522fd4519488f2df63f958d
#
_cell.length_a   1.000
_cell.length_b   1.000
_cell.length_c   1.000
_cell.angle_alpha   90.00
_cell.angle_beta   90.00
_cell.angle_gamma   90.00
#
_symmetry.space_group_name_H-M   'P 1'
#
loop_
_entity.id
_entity.type
_entity.pdbx_description
1 polymer ?
#
loop_
_entity_poly.entity_id
_entity_poly.type
_entity_poly.pdbx_seq_one_letter_code
_entity_poly.pdbx_strand_id
1 'polypeptide(L)'
;VPDPEKVEELLDWMIDGARPSANARDIVTGICERLVDCGVPISRFVLFIYTLHPNLQGRRFRWIDGEGVDMFEAVLGTFSSDMYHSNPLPHVLERQESIRRFLEDPDCPNDYRIVDELREQGMSDYLAQPLIFITDETHACSWSTGAKGGFTKAELALLERIRKPLARLTETYMLRLNAATLLST
;
A
#
# COMPACT_ATOMS: atom_id res chain seq x y z
N VAL A 1 10.46 2.75 18.91
CA VAL A 1 10.57 3.99 18.12
C VAL A 1 11.42 3.70 16.91
N PRO A 2 10.99 4.03 15.68
CA PRO A 2 11.78 3.85 14.47
C PRO A 2 13.13 4.55 14.56
N ASP A 3 14.18 3.92 14.01
CA ASP A 3 15.55 4.46 14.01
C ASP A 3 15.61 5.73 13.13
N PRO A 4 15.92 6.93 13.70
CA PRO A 4 15.86 8.18 12.96
C PRO A 4 16.83 8.26 11.78
N GLU A 5 18.02 7.69 11.89
CA GLU A 5 19.00 7.70 10.79
C GLU A 5 18.53 6.87 9.61
N LYS A 6 18.01 5.69 9.89
CA LYS A 6 17.43 4.81 8.86
C LYS A 6 16.17 5.38 8.22
N VAL A 7 15.38 6.12 8.99
CA VAL A 7 14.21 6.84 8.46
C VAL A 7 14.65 7.91 7.44
N GLU A 8 15.66 8.70 7.75
CA GLU A 8 16.18 9.70 6.80
C GLU A 8 16.78 9.05 5.55
N GLU A 9 17.49 7.93 5.70
CA GLU A 9 18.00 7.15 4.57
C GLU A 9 16.87 6.61 3.68
N LEU A 10 15.79 6.12 4.28
CA LEU A 10 14.59 5.67 3.56
C LEU A 10 13.97 6.80 2.75
N LEU A 11 13.77 7.96 3.37
CA LEU A 11 13.19 9.13 2.72
C LEU A 11 14.07 9.64 1.59
N ASP A 12 15.36 9.74 1.79
CA ASP A 12 16.31 10.14 0.75
C ASP A 12 16.29 9.18 -0.44
N TRP A 13 16.25 7.88 -0.17
CA TRP A 13 16.15 6.87 -1.21
C TRP A 13 14.83 6.99 -2.00
N MET A 14 13.70 7.25 -1.33
CA MET A 14 12.42 7.44 -1.98
C MET A 14 12.39 8.71 -2.84
N ILE A 15 12.92 9.82 -2.31
CA ILE A 15 13.00 11.11 -3.02
C ILE A 15 13.91 11.00 -4.26
N ASP A 16 14.98 10.19 -4.18
CA ASP A 16 15.87 9.91 -5.31
C ASP A 16 15.29 8.90 -6.32
N GLY A 17 14.00 8.60 -6.25
CA GLY A 17 13.30 7.73 -7.18
C GLY A 17 13.47 6.24 -6.90
N ALA A 18 13.83 5.87 -5.71
CA ALA A 18 14.06 4.48 -5.28
C ALA A 18 15.12 3.76 -6.14
N ARG A 19 16.12 4.49 -6.62
CA ARG A 19 17.19 3.93 -7.47
C ARG A 19 18.04 2.88 -6.73
N PRO A 20 18.52 1.84 -7.39
CA PRO A 20 18.39 1.53 -8.81
C PRO A 20 17.19 0.61 -9.15
N SER A 21 16.09 0.72 -8.44
CA SER A 21 14.89 -0.11 -8.67
C SER A 21 14.40 0.00 -10.11
N ALA A 22 14.18 -1.14 -10.76
CA ALA A 22 13.82 -1.21 -12.17
C ALA A 22 12.31 -1.26 -12.41
N ASN A 23 11.53 -1.73 -11.43
CA ASN A 23 10.10 -1.99 -11.56
C ASN A 23 9.36 -1.84 -10.22
N ALA A 24 8.03 -1.95 -10.24
CA ALA A 24 7.20 -1.81 -9.06
C ALA A 24 7.49 -2.85 -7.97
N ARG A 25 7.84 -4.09 -8.34
CA ARG A 25 8.18 -5.14 -7.37
C ARG A 25 9.42 -4.76 -6.57
N ASP A 26 10.45 -4.23 -7.22
CA ASP A 26 11.68 -3.79 -6.57
C ASP A 26 11.42 -2.60 -5.63
N ILE A 27 10.56 -1.66 -6.06
CA ILE A 27 10.17 -0.51 -5.24
C ILE A 27 9.42 -0.97 -3.99
N VAL A 28 8.43 -1.84 -4.14
CA VAL A 28 7.65 -2.38 -3.01
C VAL A 28 8.54 -3.14 -2.05
N THR A 29 9.37 -4.04 -2.55
CA THR A 29 10.34 -4.79 -1.75
C THR A 29 11.27 -3.85 -0.99
N GLY A 30 11.85 -2.88 -1.69
CA GLY A 30 12.79 -1.93 -1.10
C GLY A 30 12.18 -1.05 0.00
N ILE A 31 10.94 -0.62 -0.16
CA ILE A 31 10.22 0.15 0.87
C ILE A 31 9.95 -0.71 2.10
N CYS A 32 9.40 -1.91 1.91
CA CYS A 32 9.05 -2.79 3.02
C CYS A 32 10.28 -3.24 3.82
N GLU A 33 11.35 -3.66 3.14
CA GLU A 33 12.58 -4.07 3.80
C GLU A 33 13.22 -2.91 4.58
N ARG A 34 13.24 -1.70 4.02
CA ARG A 34 13.77 -0.52 4.71
C ARG A 34 12.93 -0.11 5.91
N LEU A 35 11.61 -0.25 5.84
CA LEU A 35 10.72 -0.01 6.99
C LEU A 35 10.98 -1.00 8.11
N VAL A 36 11.12 -2.28 7.78
CA VAL A 36 11.49 -3.32 8.77
C VAL A 36 12.84 -2.99 9.40
N ASP A 37 13.82 -2.60 8.61
CA ASP A 37 15.14 -2.16 9.09
C ASP A 37 15.08 -0.92 9.99
N CYS A 38 14.13 -0.02 9.74
CA CYS A 38 13.87 1.13 10.61
C CYS A 38 13.25 0.73 11.96
N GLY A 39 12.80 -0.51 12.10
CA GLY A 39 12.12 -1.00 13.30
C GLY A 39 10.59 -0.99 13.24
N VAL A 40 10.00 -0.74 12.07
CA VAL A 40 8.54 -0.82 11.87
C VAL A 40 8.17 -2.27 11.53
N PRO A 41 7.35 -2.93 12.36
CA PRO A 41 7.06 -4.36 12.20
C PRO A 41 5.99 -4.61 11.11
N ILE A 42 6.28 -4.27 9.86
CA ILE A 42 5.39 -4.55 8.74
C ILE A 42 5.36 -6.06 8.46
N SER A 43 4.19 -6.65 8.47
CA SER A 43 3.98 -8.06 8.10
C SER A 43 3.40 -8.20 6.70
N ARG A 44 2.61 -7.23 6.25
CA ARG A 44 1.97 -7.23 4.94
C ARG A 44 1.80 -5.80 4.43
N PHE A 45 2.12 -5.60 3.15
CA PHE A 45 1.88 -4.34 2.43
C PHE A 45 1.20 -4.64 1.11
N VAL A 46 0.24 -3.82 0.72
CA VAL A 46 -0.42 -3.92 -0.59
C VAL A 46 -0.44 -2.56 -1.26
N LEU A 47 0.01 -2.52 -2.51
CA LEU A 47 -0.09 -1.35 -3.38
C LEU A 47 -1.16 -1.63 -4.44
N PHE A 48 -2.19 -0.77 -4.51
CA PHE A 48 -3.26 -0.85 -5.48
C PHE A 48 -3.09 0.26 -6.52
N ILE A 49 -2.90 -0.13 -7.77
CA ILE A 49 -2.77 0.79 -8.90
C ILE A 49 -3.93 0.56 -9.85
N TYR A 50 -4.75 1.57 -10.07
CA TYR A 50 -5.85 1.55 -11.03
C TYR A 50 -5.33 1.98 -12.39
N THR A 51 -5.62 1.20 -13.44
CA THR A 51 -5.16 1.48 -14.79
C THR A 51 -6.33 1.86 -15.69
N LEU A 52 -6.07 2.75 -16.64
CA LEU A 52 -7.03 3.12 -17.68
C LEU A 52 -7.07 2.12 -18.85
N HIS A 53 -6.38 0.98 -18.72
CA HIS A 53 -6.40 -0.04 -19.75
C HIS A 53 -7.81 -0.62 -19.91
N PRO A 54 -8.36 -0.70 -21.13
CA PRO A 54 -9.75 -1.08 -21.34
C PRO A 54 -10.13 -2.48 -20.82
N ASN A 55 -9.15 -3.38 -20.66
CA ASN A 55 -9.38 -4.74 -20.18
C ASN A 55 -8.89 -4.99 -18.74
N LEU A 56 -8.27 -3.97 -18.08
CA LEU A 56 -7.76 -4.07 -16.73
C LEU A 56 -8.31 -2.95 -15.87
N GLN A 57 -8.84 -3.28 -14.71
CA GLN A 57 -9.28 -2.28 -13.73
C GLN A 57 -8.15 -1.86 -12.79
N GLY A 58 -7.14 -2.70 -12.62
CA GLY A 58 -6.01 -2.36 -11.77
C GLY A 58 -5.01 -3.50 -11.57
N ARG A 59 -3.93 -3.15 -10.89
CA ARG A 59 -2.89 -4.06 -10.43
C ARG A 59 -2.74 -3.96 -8.94
N ARG A 60 -2.50 -5.10 -8.29
CA ARG A 60 -2.21 -5.20 -6.87
C ARG A 60 -0.86 -5.85 -6.68
N PHE A 61 0.04 -5.15 -6.02
CA PHE A 61 1.32 -5.68 -5.56
C PHE A 61 1.21 -5.96 -4.08
N ARG A 62 1.39 -7.21 -3.69
CA ARG A 62 1.31 -7.63 -2.28
C ARG A 62 2.65 -8.16 -1.83
N TRP A 63 3.20 -7.53 -0.81
CA TRP A 63 4.39 -8.00 -0.11
C TRP A 63 4.00 -8.64 1.22
N ILE A 64 4.56 -9.80 1.51
CA ILE A 64 4.42 -10.48 2.80
C ILE A 64 5.81 -10.75 3.32
N ASP A 65 6.05 -10.42 4.59
CA ASP A 65 7.34 -10.65 5.25
C ASP A 65 7.75 -12.13 5.13
N GLY A 66 8.96 -12.36 4.65
CA GLY A 66 9.50 -13.71 4.40
C GLY A 66 9.04 -14.39 3.11
N GLU A 67 8.04 -13.86 2.40
CA GLU A 67 7.51 -14.46 1.16
C GLU A 67 7.82 -13.65 -0.10
N GLY A 68 8.05 -12.35 0.03
CA GLY A 68 8.30 -11.44 -1.10
C GLY A 68 7.03 -10.85 -1.71
N VAL A 69 7.09 -10.48 -2.99
CA VAL A 69 6.05 -9.74 -3.70
C VAL A 69 5.33 -10.60 -4.73
N ASP A 70 4.00 -10.65 -4.64
CA ASP A 70 3.09 -11.16 -5.67
C ASP A 70 2.43 -10.00 -6.41
N MET A 71 2.13 -10.18 -7.70
CA MET A 71 1.36 -9.23 -8.49
C MET A 71 0.09 -9.90 -9.02
N PHE A 72 -1.04 -9.22 -8.83
CA PHE A 72 -2.35 -9.65 -9.30
C PHE A 72 -2.97 -8.57 -10.20
N GLU A 73 -3.60 -9.01 -11.27
CA GLU A 73 -4.37 -8.13 -12.16
C GLU A 73 -5.87 -8.32 -11.90
N ALA A 74 -6.59 -7.21 -11.75
CA ALA A 74 -8.04 -7.19 -11.67
C ALA A 74 -8.63 -6.85 -13.04
N VAL A 75 -9.41 -7.77 -13.59
CA VAL A 75 -10.09 -7.60 -14.88
C VAL A 75 -11.45 -6.94 -14.70
N LEU A 76 -11.88 -6.17 -15.69
CA LEU A 76 -13.20 -5.53 -15.71
C LEU A 76 -14.30 -6.59 -15.48
N GLY A 77 -15.20 -6.35 -14.52
CA GLY A 77 -16.28 -7.27 -14.15
C GLY A 77 -15.95 -8.25 -13.04
N THR A 78 -14.74 -8.29 -12.53
CA THR A 78 -14.34 -9.12 -11.38
C THR A 78 -14.95 -8.62 -10.06
N PHE A 79 -15.34 -7.35 -10.00
CA PHE A 79 -15.95 -6.74 -8.81
C PHE A 79 -17.46 -6.69 -8.97
N SER A 80 -18.18 -7.56 -8.25
CA SER A 80 -19.61 -7.35 -7.99
C SER A 80 -19.77 -6.13 -7.08
N SER A 81 -20.94 -5.48 -7.10
CA SER A 81 -21.24 -4.34 -6.22
C SER A 81 -21.07 -4.71 -4.74
N ASP A 82 -21.40 -5.93 -4.35
CA ASP A 82 -21.26 -6.41 -2.97
C ASP A 82 -19.79 -6.57 -2.56
N MET A 83 -18.94 -7.09 -3.44
CA MET A 83 -17.48 -7.16 -3.21
C MET A 83 -16.86 -5.76 -3.13
N TYR A 84 -17.35 -4.84 -3.93
CA TYR A 84 -16.88 -3.46 -3.93
C TYR A 84 -17.16 -2.76 -2.59
N HIS A 85 -18.39 -2.88 -2.08
CA HIS A 85 -18.79 -2.24 -0.82
C HIS A 85 -18.30 -2.96 0.44
N SER A 86 -17.92 -4.23 0.36
CA SER A 86 -17.30 -4.97 1.47
C SER A 86 -15.81 -4.70 1.66
N ASN A 87 -15.23 -3.82 0.85
CA ASN A 87 -13.82 -3.46 0.83
C ASN A 87 -13.64 -2.00 1.29
N PRO A 88 -12.62 -1.65 2.09
CA PRO A 88 -12.35 -0.27 2.48
C PRO A 88 -11.88 0.64 1.33
N LEU A 89 -11.41 0.09 0.23
CA LEU A 89 -10.85 0.85 -0.90
C LEU A 89 -11.80 1.88 -1.50
N PRO A 90 -13.11 1.62 -1.73
CA PRO A 90 -14.00 2.65 -2.24
C PRO A 90 -14.01 3.92 -1.39
N HIS A 91 -14.05 3.77 -0.07
CA HIS A 91 -14.00 4.91 0.85
C HIS A 91 -12.68 5.68 0.73
N VAL A 92 -11.54 4.95 0.71
CA VAL A 92 -10.21 5.54 0.58
C VAL A 92 -10.07 6.30 -0.74
N LEU A 93 -10.56 5.74 -1.83
CA LEU A 93 -10.46 6.32 -3.17
C LEU A 93 -11.39 7.52 -3.37
N GLU A 94 -12.64 7.41 -2.94
CA GLU A 94 -13.65 8.45 -3.17
C GLU A 94 -13.51 9.62 -2.21
N ARG A 95 -13.15 9.35 -0.94
CA ARG A 95 -13.04 10.37 0.10
C ARG A 95 -11.63 10.86 0.33
N GLN A 96 -10.63 10.18 -0.25
CA GLN A 96 -9.21 10.50 -0.05
C GLN A 96 -8.81 10.53 1.45
N GLU A 97 -9.38 9.61 2.21
CA GLU A 97 -9.17 9.45 3.65
C GLU A 97 -8.60 8.09 3.98
N SER A 98 -7.73 8.05 5.00
CA SER A 98 -7.22 6.80 5.53
C SER A 98 -8.27 6.07 6.38
N ILE A 99 -8.20 4.73 6.38
CA ILE A 99 -8.99 3.87 7.25
C ILE A 99 -8.04 3.03 8.09
N ARG A 100 -8.25 3.05 9.40
CA ARG A 100 -7.54 2.16 10.33
C ARG A 100 -8.51 1.20 11.00
N ARG A 101 -8.07 -0.04 11.16
CA ARG A 101 -8.77 -1.05 11.99
C ARG A 101 -7.76 -1.69 12.92
N PHE A 102 -7.86 -1.39 14.22
CA PHE A 102 -7.08 -2.05 15.25
C PHE A 102 -7.76 -3.37 15.61
N LEU A 103 -7.23 -4.47 15.07
CA LEU A 103 -7.91 -5.77 15.05
C LEU A 103 -7.94 -6.47 16.40
N GLU A 104 -7.07 -6.08 17.35
CA GLU A 104 -7.08 -6.60 18.73
C GLU A 104 -8.14 -5.92 19.60
N ASP A 105 -8.68 -4.79 19.19
CA ASP A 105 -9.73 -4.10 19.91
C ASP A 105 -11.04 -4.89 19.79
N PRO A 106 -11.66 -5.31 20.91
CA PRO A 106 -12.96 -6.01 20.88
C PRO A 106 -14.08 -5.18 20.22
N ASP A 107 -13.97 -3.85 20.28
CA ASP A 107 -14.93 -2.91 19.70
C ASP A 107 -14.58 -2.50 18.26
N CYS A 108 -13.55 -3.10 17.66
CA CYS A 108 -13.19 -2.84 16.27
C CYS A 108 -14.34 -3.18 15.34
N PRO A 109 -14.79 -2.24 14.49
CA PRO A 109 -15.85 -2.51 13.53
C PRO A 109 -15.50 -3.70 12.62
N ASN A 110 -16.45 -4.62 12.46
CA ASN A 110 -16.35 -5.74 11.53
C ASN A 110 -17.15 -5.44 10.25
N ASP A 111 -16.86 -4.30 9.65
CA ASP A 111 -17.56 -3.69 8.54
C ASP A 111 -16.98 -4.04 7.17
N TYR A 112 -15.78 -4.61 7.15
CA TYR A 112 -15.09 -5.01 5.93
C TYR A 112 -14.62 -6.47 6.01
N ARG A 113 -14.77 -7.19 4.91
CA ARG A 113 -14.34 -8.59 4.80
C ARG A 113 -12.84 -8.79 5.12
N ILE A 114 -12.01 -7.83 4.73
CA ILE A 114 -10.56 -7.88 5.00
C ILE A 114 -10.25 -7.95 6.51
N VAL A 115 -11.10 -7.42 7.36
CA VAL A 115 -10.94 -7.45 8.82
C VAL A 115 -10.88 -8.90 9.33
N ASP A 116 -11.82 -9.74 8.91
CA ASP A 116 -11.83 -11.16 9.28
C ASP A 116 -10.64 -11.90 8.68
N GLU A 117 -10.35 -11.67 7.41
CA GLU A 117 -9.23 -12.31 6.72
C GLU A 117 -7.90 -12.01 7.41
N LEU A 118 -7.67 -10.77 7.82
CA LEU A 118 -6.45 -10.37 8.50
C LEU A 118 -6.36 -10.93 9.92
N ARG A 119 -7.49 -11.01 10.64
CA ARG A 119 -7.52 -11.69 11.96
C ARG A 119 -7.15 -13.15 11.85
N GLU A 120 -7.67 -13.87 10.87
CA GLU A 120 -7.33 -15.26 10.58
C GLU A 120 -5.84 -15.44 10.27
N GLN A 121 -5.21 -14.44 9.66
CA GLN A 121 -3.77 -14.41 9.37
C GLN A 121 -2.91 -13.98 10.56
N GLY A 122 -3.52 -13.71 11.72
CA GLY A 122 -2.79 -13.30 12.94
C GLY A 122 -2.37 -11.83 12.96
N MET A 123 -2.97 -10.98 12.11
CA MET A 123 -2.70 -9.55 12.12
C MET A 123 -3.41 -8.86 13.29
N SER A 124 -2.77 -7.83 13.84
CA SER A 124 -3.24 -7.06 14.98
C SER A 124 -3.70 -5.64 14.60
N ASP A 125 -3.22 -5.12 13.47
CA ASP A 125 -3.53 -3.75 13.03
C ASP A 125 -3.49 -3.64 11.51
N TYR A 126 -4.32 -2.74 10.97
CA TYR A 126 -4.47 -2.49 9.55
C TYR A 126 -4.68 -1.00 9.28
N LEU A 127 -3.96 -0.48 8.30
CA LEU A 127 -4.06 0.91 7.84
C LEU A 127 -4.12 0.95 6.32
N ALA A 128 -5.21 1.46 5.75
CA ALA A 128 -5.33 1.79 4.34
C ALA A 128 -5.19 3.28 4.13
N GLN A 129 -4.40 3.69 3.13
CA GLN A 129 -4.07 5.09 2.86
C GLN A 129 -4.32 5.45 1.39
N PRO A 130 -4.81 6.66 1.11
CA PRO A 130 -4.89 7.18 -0.25
C PRO A 130 -3.51 7.62 -0.75
N LEU A 131 -3.22 7.32 -2.01
CA LEU A 131 -2.07 7.82 -2.75
C LEU A 131 -2.60 8.78 -3.82
N ILE A 132 -2.52 10.07 -3.53
CA ILE A 132 -3.10 11.13 -4.38
C ILE A 132 -2.03 11.61 -5.36
N PHE A 133 -2.29 11.44 -6.65
CA PHE A 133 -1.42 11.90 -7.73
C PHE A 133 -1.54 13.40 -7.97
N ILE A 134 -0.58 13.97 -8.70
CA ILE A 134 -0.60 15.40 -9.09
C ILE A 134 -1.87 15.75 -9.88
N THR A 135 -2.42 14.79 -10.63
CA THR A 135 -3.66 14.92 -11.40
C THR A 135 -4.94 14.82 -10.54
N ASP A 136 -4.82 14.71 -9.23
CA ASP A 136 -5.90 14.40 -8.28
C ASP A 136 -6.49 12.99 -8.44
N GLU A 137 -5.93 12.17 -9.29
CA GLU A 137 -6.23 10.76 -9.39
C GLU A 137 -5.79 10.04 -8.10
N THR A 138 -6.65 9.19 -7.55
CA THR A 138 -6.38 8.50 -6.29
C THR A 138 -6.13 7.02 -6.50
N HIS A 139 -5.01 6.56 -5.97
CA HIS A 139 -4.68 5.15 -5.80
C HIS A 139 -4.62 4.84 -4.30
N ALA A 140 -4.24 3.64 -3.91
CA ALA A 140 -4.25 3.26 -2.49
C ALA A 140 -3.12 2.30 -2.14
N CYS A 141 -2.78 2.29 -0.86
CA CYS A 141 -1.95 1.26 -0.27
C CYS A 141 -2.51 0.83 1.08
N SER A 142 -2.08 -0.32 1.56
CA SER A 142 -2.42 -0.77 2.91
C SER A 142 -1.24 -1.45 3.60
N TRP A 143 -1.18 -1.25 4.92
CA TRP A 143 -0.16 -1.78 5.81
C TRP A 143 -0.82 -2.64 6.88
N SER A 144 -0.23 -3.78 7.19
CA SER A 144 -0.67 -4.62 8.29
C SER A 144 0.51 -5.10 9.11
N THR A 145 0.29 -5.29 10.40
CA THR A 145 1.28 -5.85 11.32
C THR A 145 0.66 -6.95 12.17
N GLY A 146 1.45 -7.97 12.50
CA GLY A 146 1.12 -8.98 13.50
C GLY A 146 1.69 -8.68 14.90
N ALA A 147 2.35 -7.53 15.07
CA ALA A 147 2.92 -7.15 16.37
C ALA A 147 1.83 -6.94 17.42
N LYS A 148 2.06 -7.47 18.61
CA LYS A 148 1.15 -7.27 19.75
C LYS A 148 1.02 -5.78 20.06
N GLY A 149 -0.22 -5.31 20.18
CA GLY A 149 -0.52 -3.90 20.41
C GLY A 149 -0.61 -3.06 19.13
N GLY A 150 -0.40 -3.69 17.95
CA GLY A 150 -0.50 -3.01 16.65
C GLY A 150 0.63 -2.02 16.39
N PHE A 151 0.39 -1.06 15.50
CA PHE A 151 1.32 0.02 15.23
C PHE A 151 1.36 1.04 16.37
N THR A 152 2.55 1.47 16.75
CA THR A 152 2.73 2.59 17.69
C THR A 152 2.39 3.92 17.02
N LYS A 153 2.20 4.97 17.83
CA LYS A 153 1.98 6.33 17.29
C LYS A 153 3.14 6.81 16.41
N ALA A 154 4.37 6.50 16.80
CA ALA A 154 5.56 6.86 16.02
C ALA A 154 5.61 6.12 14.67
N GLU A 155 5.23 4.85 14.65
CA GLU A 155 5.15 4.05 13.42
C GLU A 155 4.05 4.57 12.50
N LEU A 156 2.87 4.87 13.03
CA LEU A 156 1.78 5.47 12.25
C LEU A 156 2.16 6.85 11.68
N ALA A 157 2.86 7.67 12.46
CA ALA A 157 3.38 8.95 12.00
C ALA A 157 4.38 8.78 10.84
N LEU A 158 5.24 7.77 10.90
CA LEU A 158 6.17 7.46 9.82
C LEU A 158 5.43 6.99 8.57
N LEU A 159 4.45 6.11 8.68
CA LEU A 159 3.64 5.66 7.55
C LEU A 159 2.91 6.83 6.89
N GLU A 160 2.40 7.79 7.67
CA GLU A 160 1.81 9.01 7.11
C GLU A 160 2.86 9.91 6.45
N ARG A 161 4.05 10.04 7.02
CA ARG A 161 5.16 10.83 6.46
C ARG A 161 5.63 10.31 5.10
N ILE A 162 5.67 9.00 4.90
CA ILE A 162 6.10 8.39 3.63
C ILE A 162 4.99 8.33 2.58
N ARG A 163 3.76 8.60 2.93
CA ARG A 163 2.60 8.49 2.02
C ARG A 163 2.76 9.35 0.76
N LYS A 164 3.16 10.61 0.90
CA LYS A 164 3.36 11.51 -0.25
C LYS A 164 4.55 11.09 -1.13
N PRO A 165 5.74 10.80 -0.59
CA PRO A 165 6.82 10.22 -1.38
C PRO A 165 6.43 8.93 -2.10
N LEU A 166 5.66 8.06 -1.45
CA LEU A 166 5.15 6.83 -2.07
C LEU A 166 4.20 7.13 -3.23
N ALA A 167 3.32 8.13 -3.08
CA ALA A 167 2.45 8.57 -4.17
C ALA A 167 3.27 9.07 -5.37
N ARG A 168 4.34 9.82 -5.14
CA ARG A 168 5.23 10.30 -6.23
C ARG A 168 5.97 9.15 -6.92
N LEU A 169 6.47 8.17 -6.19
CA LEU A 169 7.09 6.98 -6.75
C LEU A 169 6.12 6.15 -7.60
N THR A 170 4.92 5.93 -7.09
CA THR A 170 3.85 5.20 -7.78
C THR A 170 3.47 5.90 -9.08
N GLU A 171 3.31 7.21 -9.05
CA GLU A 171 3.00 8.03 -10.22
C GLU A 171 4.10 7.97 -11.28
N THR A 172 5.35 8.09 -10.87
CA THR A 172 6.51 7.96 -11.78
C THR A 172 6.54 6.60 -12.45
N TYR A 173 6.30 5.54 -11.70
CA TYR A 173 6.21 4.19 -12.24
C TYR A 173 5.10 4.07 -13.28
N MET A 174 3.91 4.59 -13.00
CA MET A 174 2.77 4.58 -13.90
C MET A 174 3.05 5.33 -15.21
N LEU A 175 3.68 6.49 -15.12
CA LEU A 175 4.07 7.27 -16.30
C LEU A 175 5.07 6.51 -17.18
N ARG A 176 6.03 5.82 -16.59
CA ARG A 176 7.00 4.99 -17.32
C ARG A 176 6.31 3.82 -18.02
N LEU A 177 5.38 3.16 -17.34
CA LEU A 177 4.62 2.04 -17.90
C LEU A 177 3.78 2.48 -19.08
N ASN A 178 3.08 3.61 -18.97
CA ASN A 178 2.27 4.18 -20.05
C ASN A 178 3.12 4.60 -21.26
N ALA A 179 4.26 5.21 -21.01
CA ALA A 179 5.20 5.59 -22.08
C ALA A 179 5.73 4.37 -22.84
N ALA A 180 6.10 3.30 -22.12
CA ALA A 180 6.54 2.06 -22.74
C ALA A 180 5.46 1.41 -23.62
N THR A 181 4.21 1.45 -23.17
CA THR A 181 3.06 0.94 -23.94
C THR A 181 2.84 1.74 -25.22
N LEU A 182 2.94 3.07 -25.17
CA LEU A 182 2.77 3.94 -26.35
C LEU A 182 3.89 3.75 -27.39
N LEU A 183 5.11 3.44 -26.94
CA LEU A 183 6.25 3.22 -27.84
C LEU A 183 6.25 1.83 -28.50
N SER A 184 5.46 0.89 -27.96
CA SER A 184 5.35 -0.48 -28.49
C SER A 184 4.18 -0.67 -29.49
N THR A 185 3.38 0.36 -29.70
CA THR A 185 2.28 0.42 -30.69
C THR A 185 2.69 1.20 -31.93
#